data_65dc4c6bfe5b207bb5a6a99b23e8f8de
#
_entry.id   65dc4c6bfe5b207bb5a6a99b23e8f8de
#
_cell.length_a   1.000
_cell.length_b   1.000
_cell.length_c   1.000
_cell.angle_alpha   90.00
_cell.angle_beta   90.00
_cell.angle_gamma   90.00
#
_symmetry.space_group_name_H-M   'P 1'
#
loop_
_entity.id
_entity.type
_entity.pdbx_description
1 polymer ?
#
loop_
_entity_poly.entity_id
_entity_poly.type
_entity_poly.pdbx_seq_one_letter_code
_entity_poly.pdbx_strand_id
1 'polypeptide(L)' 'MNNENKLIKINIEPFMNKINAYVFNFMPHSITGKLVEQNGDYLKIELKSGGVIVAHIDSMVSIWNIRQKQEVV' A
#
# COMPACT_ATOMS: atom_id res chain seq x y z
N MET A 1 2.70 -6.16 28.48
CA MET A 1 2.59 -6.04 27.92
C MET A 1 2.18 -6.02 26.94
N ASN A 2 1.81 -5.78 26.74
CA ASN A 2 1.33 -5.86 25.99
C ASN A 2 1.43 -5.46 24.81
N ASN A 3 1.57 -5.27 24.33
CA ASN A 3 1.87 -5.19 23.10
C ASN A 3 0.75 -5.30 22.23
N GLU A 4 -0.23 -4.96 22.61
CA GLU A 4 -1.34 -5.04 21.88
C GLU A 4 -1.34 -4.23 20.70
N ASN A 5 -0.70 -3.16 20.73
CA ASN A 5 -0.75 -2.30 19.61
C ASN A 5 -0.18 -2.94 18.41
N LYS A 6 0.65 -3.89 18.55
CA LYS A 6 1.18 -4.43 17.42
C LYS A 6 0.21 -5.31 16.76
N LEU A 7 -0.89 -5.54 17.30
CA LEU A 7 -1.83 -6.36 16.69
C LEU A 7 -2.71 -5.69 15.71
N ILE A 8 -2.60 -4.39 15.58
CA ILE A 8 -3.42 -3.70 14.66
C ILE A 8 -2.80 -3.81 13.31
N LYS A 9 -3.25 -4.73 12.53
CA LYS A 9 -2.74 -4.86 11.21
C LYS A 9 -3.62 -4.13 10.27
N ILE A 10 -3.03 -3.54 9.27
CA ILE A 10 -3.78 -2.83 8.28
C ILE A 10 -4.51 -3.84 7.43
N ASN A 11 -5.78 -3.64 7.27
CA ASN A 11 -6.55 -4.51 6.41
C ASN A 11 -6.43 -3.97 4.99
N ILE A 12 -5.73 -4.67 4.14
CA ILE A 12 -5.47 -4.16 2.82
C ILE A 12 -6.49 -4.58 1.79
N GLU A 13 -7.43 -5.41 2.17
CA GLU A 13 -8.41 -5.84 1.22
C GLU A 13 -9.10 -4.74 0.46
N PRO A 14 -9.49 -3.65 1.08
CA PRO A 14 -10.13 -2.57 0.35
C PRO A 14 -9.22 -1.91 -0.67
N PHE A 15 -7.92 -2.17 -0.59
CA PHE A 15 -6.97 -1.53 -1.50
C PHE A 15 -6.50 -2.46 -2.61
N MET A 16 -6.94 -3.71 -2.60
CA MET A 16 -6.50 -4.65 -3.60
C MET A 16 -7.00 -4.29 -4.98
N ASN A 17 -6.12 -4.40 -5.94
CA ASN A 17 -6.42 -4.11 -7.33
C ASN A 17 -6.84 -2.69 -7.59
N LYS A 18 -6.42 -1.80 -6.72
CA LYS A 18 -6.72 -0.39 -6.88
C LYS A 18 -5.44 0.40 -6.80
N ILE A 19 -5.47 1.61 -7.32
CA ILE A 19 -4.31 2.46 -7.27
C ILE A 19 -4.35 3.21 -5.95
N ASN A 20 -3.29 3.07 -5.19
CA ASN A 20 -3.21 3.64 -3.86
C ASN A 20 -1.91 4.38 -3.70
N ALA A 21 -1.85 5.22 -2.68
CA ALA A 21 -0.61 5.86 -2.29
C ALA A 21 -0.14 5.16 -1.03
N TYR A 22 1.15 4.99 -0.91
CA TYR A 22 1.73 4.25 0.19
C TYR A 22 2.89 5.03 0.78
N VAL A 23 3.05 4.93 2.07
CA VAL A 23 4.23 5.49 2.73
C VAL A 23 4.91 4.32 3.40
N PHE A 24 6.17 4.08 3.03
CA PHE A 24 6.96 3.01 3.63
C PHE A 24 8.07 3.63 4.45
N ASN A 25 8.46 2.96 5.50
CA ASN A 25 9.47 3.51 6.38
C ASN A 25 10.85 3.52 5.77
N PHE A 26 11.05 2.86 4.64
CA PHE A 26 12.37 2.86 4.00
C PHE A 26 12.43 3.84 2.83
N MET A 27 11.39 4.60 2.62
CA MET A 27 11.37 5.56 1.53
C MET A 27 11.04 6.93 2.04
N PRO A 28 11.70 7.95 1.52
CA PRO A 28 11.45 9.30 2.01
C PRO A 28 10.17 9.93 1.47
N HIS A 29 9.61 9.37 0.42
CA HIS A 29 8.41 9.95 -0.16
C HIS A 29 7.35 8.88 -0.36
N SER A 30 6.13 9.31 -0.48
CA SER A 30 5.08 8.35 -0.77
C SER A 30 5.23 7.85 -2.20
N ILE A 31 4.70 6.70 -2.47
CA ILE A 31 4.71 6.17 -3.81
C ILE A 31 3.28 5.84 -4.18
N THR A 32 3.04 5.73 -5.44
CA THR A 32 1.71 5.45 -5.95
C THR A 32 1.78 4.24 -6.88
N GLY A 33 0.85 3.35 -6.74
CA GLY A 33 0.83 2.19 -7.60
C GLY A 33 -0.37 1.30 -7.30
N LYS A 34 -0.51 0.27 -8.10
CA LYS A 34 -1.61 -0.65 -7.96
C LYS A 34 -1.19 -1.83 -7.10
N LEU A 35 -1.98 -2.13 -6.10
CA LEU A 35 -1.69 -3.26 -5.24
C LEU A 35 -2.25 -4.50 -5.92
N VAL A 36 -1.38 -5.32 -6.47
CA VAL A 36 -1.83 -6.41 -7.31
C VAL A 36 -1.82 -7.76 -6.62
N GLU A 37 -1.05 -7.89 -5.55
CA GLU A 37 -0.96 -9.20 -4.94
C GLU A 37 -0.51 -9.09 -3.49
N GLN A 38 -1.00 -9.97 -2.68
CA GLN A 38 -0.52 -10.10 -1.31
C GLN A 38 -0.13 -11.56 -1.14
N ASN A 39 1.07 -11.78 -0.64
CA ASN A 39 1.50 -13.13 -0.39
C ASN A 39 2.02 -13.15 1.04
N GLY A 40 1.22 -13.64 1.95
CA GLY A 40 1.59 -13.59 3.35
C GLY A 40 1.66 -12.14 3.78
N ASP A 41 2.81 -11.76 4.31
CA ASP A 41 2.98 -10.40 4.76
C ASP A 41 3.64 -9.52 3.72
N TYR A 42 3.77 -9.99 2.50
CA TYR A 42 4.40 -9.20 1.46
C TYR A 42 3.37 -8.69 0.47
N LEU A 43 3.56 -7.47 0.05
CA LEU A 43 2.67 -6.83 -0.90
C LEU A 43 3.42 -6.57 -2.18
N LYS A 44 2.74 -6.76 -3.30
CA LYS A 44 3.33 -6.49 -4.59
C LYS A 44 2.61 -5.33 -5.20
N ILE A 45 3.34 -4.29 -5.52
CA ILE A 45 2.76 -3.06 -6.02
C ILE A 45 3.34 -2.77 -7.38
N GLU A 46 2.46 -2.58 -8.35
CA GLU A 46 2.88 -2.23 -9.70
C GLU A 46 2.88 -0.73 -9.85
N LEU A 47 4.02 -0.17 -10.19
CA LEU A 47 4.13 1.26 -10.35
C LEU A 47 3.71 1.66 -11.74
N LYS A 48 3.29 2.93 -11.85
CA LYS A 48 2.87 3.42 -13.10
C LYS A 48 3.97 3.34 -14.14
N SER A 49 5.19 3.43 -13.72
CA SER A 49 6.30 3.36 -14.65
C SER A 49 6.53 1.96 -15.18
N GLY A 50 5.86 0.98 -14.63
CA GLY A 50 6.08 -0.38 -15.05
C GLY A 50 6.91 -1.17 -14.08
N GLY A 51 7.50 -0.53 -13.12
CA GLY A 51 8.29 -1.24 -12.12
C GLY A 51 7.39 -1.93 -11.11
N VAL A 52 8.00 -2.76 -10.29
CA VAL A 52 7.26 -3.49 -9.28
C VAL A 52 8.02 -3.39 -7.97
N ILE A 53 7.30 -3.17 -6.92
CA ILE A 53 7.87 -3.14 -5.58
C ILE A 53 7.23 -4.26 -4.79
N VAL A 54 8.06 -5.02 -4.08
CA VAL A 54 7.55 -6.02 -3.16
C VAL A 54 8.03 -5.60 -1.79
N ALA A 55 7.13 -5.37 -0.89
CA ALA A 55 7.49 -4.84 0.43
C ALA A 55 6.73 -5.58 1.52
N HIS A 56 7.36 -5.66 2.67
CA HIS A 56 6.72 -6.29 3.82
C HIS A 56 5.69 -5.33 4.39
N ILE A 57 4.58 -5.85 4.78
CA ILE A 57 3.49 -5.03 5.26
C ILE A 57 3.88 -4.23 6.49
N ASP A 58 4.80 -4.75 7.30
CA ASP A 58 5.22 -4.02 8.48
C ASP A 58 6.07 -2.80 8.16
N SER A 59 6.53 -2.69 6.94
CA SER A 59 7.29 -1.52 6.54
C SER A 59 6.36 -0.41 6.07
N MET A 60 5.09 -0.71 5.95
CA MET A 60 4.15 0.27 5.46
C MET A 60 3.63 1.08 6.60
N VAL A 61 3.80 2.38 6.51
CA VAL A 61 3.36 3.29 7.55
C VAL A 61 1.92 3.70 7.29
N SER A 62 1.57 3.91 6.04
CA SER A 62 0.20 4.24 5.73
C SER A 62 -0.12 3.88 4.29
N ILE A 63 -1.37 3.74 4.01
CA ILE A 63 -1.86 3.45 2.68
C ILE A 63 -3.19 4.15 2.55
N TRP A 64 -3.43 4.77 1.41
CA TRP A 64 -4.77 5.33 1.18
C TRP A 64 -5.10 5.23 -0.30
N ASN A 65 -6.37 5.08 -0.56
CA ASN A 65 -6.84 4.94 -1.91
C ASN A 65 -6.82 6.28 -2.63
N ILE A 66 -6.30 6.30 -3.84
CA ILE A 66 -6.28 7.52 -4.60
C ILE A 66 -7.50 7.50 -5.46
N ARG A 67 -8.42 8.43 -5.18
CA ARG A 67 -9.59 8.49 -5.95
C ARG A 67 -9.27 9.11 -7.27
N GLN A 68 -9.56 8.43 -8.31
CA GLN A 68 -9.28 8.97 -9.57
C GLN A 68 -10.17 10.12 -9.79
N LYS A 69 -9.60 11.25 -10.19
CA LYS A 69 -10.37 12.40 -10.38
C LYS A 69 -11.26 12.17 -11.52
N GLN A 70 -12.50 12.25 -11.26
CA GLN A 70 -13.42 12.04 -12.27
C GLN A 70 -13.49 13.26 -13.10
N GLU A 71 -13.41 13.13 -14.34
CA GLU A 71 -13.50 14.26 -15.15
C GLU A 71 -14.87 14.66 -15.14
N VAL A 72 -15.12 15.70 -14.62
CA VAL A 72 -16.41 16.15 -14.59
C VAL A 72 -16.63 16.97 -15.72
N VAL A 73 -17.46 16.68 -16.47
CA VAL A 73 -17.58 17.47 -17.61
C VAL A 73 -18.75 18.22 -17.62
#